data_fcc63cf1b4f405b3777fca5edc0f61b4
#
_entry.id   fcc63cf1b4f405b3777fca5edc0f61b4
#
_cell.length_a   1.000
_cell.length_b   1.000
_cell.length_c   1.000
_cell.angle_alpha   90.00
_cell.angle_beta   90.00
_cell.angle_gamma   90.00
#
_symmetry.space_group_name_H-M   'P 1'
#
loop_
_entity.id
_entity.type
_entity.pdbx_description
1 polymer ?
#
loop_
_entity_poly.entity_id
_entity_poly.type
_entity_poly.pdbx_seq_one_letter_code
_entity_poly.pdbx_strand_id
1 'polypeptide(L)'
;MQYVKKGSNHVFVITTKLSKTKLAALVTLLIAVLVLGAILAAAKTGTPEAADARNGETNEARVAYITQQGWQVNAEPVQTQSVKIPTADTEVFTRYNALQKSQGFDLTQYAGRQATRYVYEVLNAEESEGPVYATIFVLDGRIVGGDVTDTAPAGKMQGLVR
;
A
#
# COMPACT_ATOMS: atom_id res chain seq x y z
N MET A 1 82.91 -14.34 19.41
CA MET A 1 82.50 -13.04 19.86
C MET A 1 81.32 -12.62 18.98
N GLN A 2 80.09 -12.90 19.46
CA GLN A 2 78.85 -12.63 18.68
C GLN A 2 78.21 -11.35 19.18
N TYR A 3 78.00 -10.40 18.27
CA TYR A 3 77.31 -9.14 18.52
C TYR A 3 75.81 -9.38 18.40
N VAL A 4 75.06 -9.24 19.49
CA VAL A 4 73.58 -9.22 19.50
C VAL A 4 73.14 -7.78 19.20
N LYS A 5 72.51 -7.59 18.05
CA LYS A 5 71.93 -6.33 17.62
C LYS A 5 70.56 -6.16 18.30
N LYS A 6 70.46 -5.27 19.29
CA LYS A 6 69.24 -4.92 20.03
C LYS A 6 68.35 -4.08 19.11
N GLY A 7 67.21 -4.63 18.70
CA GLY A 7 66.23 -3.91 17.91
C GLY A 7 65.50 -2.83 18.76
N SER A 8 65.60 -1.59 18.34
CA SER A 8 64.89 -0.46 18.93
C SER A 8 63.48 -0.38 18.36
N ASN A 9 62.46 -0.72 19.15
CA ASN A 9 61.04 -0.50 18.81
C ASN A 9 60.71 1.00 19.05
N HIS A 10 60.69 1.75 18.00
CA HIS A 10 60.15 3.13 18.05
C HIS A 10 58.64 3.09 18.06
N VAL A 11 58.03 3.25 19.22
CA VAL A 11 56.59 3.47 19.34
C VAL A 11 56.34 4.97 19.01
N PHE A 12 55.75 5.20 17.86
CA PHE A 12 55.29 6.56 17.50
C PHE A 12 54.02 6.86 18.28
N VAL A 13 54.10 7.62 19.34
CA VAL A 13 52.92 8.16 20.04
C VAL A 13 52.61 9.54 19.45
N ILE A 14 51.61 9.63 18.57
CA ILE A 14 51.11 10.88 18.04
C ILE A 14 50.12 11.46 19.08
N THR A 15 50.61 12.37 19.94
CA THR A 15 49.77 13.10 20.86
C THR A 15 49.33 14.42 20.17
N THR A 16 48.19 14.41 19.50
CA THR A 16 47.58 15.64 18.97
C THR A 16 46.75 16.27 20.08
N LYS A 17 47.22 17.44 20.62
CA LYS A 17 46.40 18.29 21.48
C LYS A 17 45.31 18.95 20.62
N LEU A 18 44.09 18.36 20.59
CA LEU A 18 42.95 19.02 19.98
C LEU A 18 42.52 20.21 20.86
N SER A 19 42.50 21.42 20.29
CA SER A 19 41.94 22.58 20.98
C SER A 19 40.44 22.37 21.17
N LYS A 20 39.85 22.87 22.27
CA LYS A 20 38.44 22.77 22.60
C LYS A 20 37.51 23.18 21.44
N THR A 21 37.93 24.16 20.64
CA THR A 21 37.23 24.64 19.45
C THR A 21 37.24 23.63 18.31
N LYS A 22 38.37 22.92 18.08
CA LYS A 22 38.46 21.86 17.04
C LYS A 22 37.67 20.61 17.45
N LEU A 23 37.66 20.30 18.75
CA LEU A 23 36.84 19.17 19.28
C LEU A 23 35.34 19.50 19.14
N ALA A 24 34.90 20.71 19.46
CA ALA A 24 33.53 21.15 19.28
C ALA A 24 33.12 21.12 17.81
N ALA A 25 33.95 21.58 16.89
CA ALA A 25 33.68 21.51 15.45
C ALA A 25 33.56 20.07 14.92
N LEU A 26 34.36 19.14 15.46
CA LEU A 26 34.31 17.72 15.08
C LEU A 26 33.05 17.04 15.59
N VAL A 27 32.61 17.39 16.80
CA VAL A 27 31.33 16.88 17.38
C VAL A 27 30.12 17.43 16.61
N THR A 28 30.11 18.72 16.26
CA THR A 28 29.00 19.30 15.46
C THR A 28 28.92 18.69 14.06
N LEU A 29 30.09 18.42 13.41
CA LEU A 29 30.13 17.76 12.13
C LEU A 29 29.58 16.30 12.23
N LEU A 30 29.97 15.60 13.28
CA LEU A 30 29.50 14.22 13.51
C LEU A 30 27.97 14.16 13.73
N ILE A 31 27.44 15.11 14.52
CA ILE A 31 25.97 15.23 14.73
C ILE A 31 25.29 15.59 13.41
N ALA A 32 25.83 16.51 12.62
CA ALA A 32 25.25 16.85 11.31
C ALA A 32 25.23 15.67 10.36
N VAL A 33 26.28 14.84 10.32
CA VAL A 33 26.35 13.62 9.51
C VAL A 33 25.33 12.57 10.00
N LEU A 34 25.17 12.40 11.32
CA LEU A 34 24.19 11.49 11.89
C LEU A 34 22.76 11.95 11.60
N VAL A 35 22.46 13.25 11.73
CA VAL A 35 21.13 13.81 11.40
C VAL A 35 20.85 13.69 9.91
N LEU A 36 21.83 14.00 9.05
CA LEU A 36 21.68 13.82 7.61
C LEU A 36 21.52 12.34 7.23
N GLY A 37 22.24 11.44 7.88
CA GLY A 37 22.08 9.99 7.72
C GLY A 37 20.71 9.50 8.16
N ALA A 38 20.17 10.02 9.26
CA ALA A 38 18.83 9.71 9.74
C ALA A 38 17.74 10.24 8.79
N ILE A 39 17.91 11.45 8.23
CA ILE A 39 17.00 12.02 7.22
C ILE A 39 17.04 11.20 5.92
N LEU A 40 18.22 10.80 5.47
CA LEU A 40 18.39 9.95 4.28
C LEU A 40 17.90 8.52 4.50
N ALA A 41 18.00 7.98 5.72
CA ALA A 41 17.43 6.69 6.08
C ALA A 41 15.89 6.75 6.18
N ALA A 42 15.34 7.85 6.73
CA ALA A 42 13.89 8.09 6.75
C ALA A 42 13.34 8.33 5.32
N ALA A 43 14.11 8.93 4.42
CA ALA A 43 13.75 9.05 3.01
C ALA A 43 13.84 7.72 2.23
N LYS A 44 14.55 6.70 2.77
CA LYS A 44 14.57 5.33 2.24
C LYS A 44 13.50 4.41 2.86
N THR A 45 12.86 4.80 3.98
CA THR A 45 11.59 4.21 4.39
C THR A 45 10.51 4.84 3.49
N GLY A 46 10.34 4.22 2.32
CA GLY A 46 9.46 4.59 1.22
C GLY A 46 8.56 5.79 1.46
N THR A 47 8.80 6.87 0.70
CA THR A 47 7.65 7.43 0.00
C THR A 47 6.90 6.21 -0.50
N PRO A 48 5.60 5.98 -0.18
CA PRO A 48 4.86 5.00 -0.93
C PRO A 48 5.06 5.47 -2.38
N GLU A 49 5.87 4.74 -3.11
CA GLU A 49 5.92 4.73 -4.57
C GLU A 49 4.46 4.68 -4.91
N ALA A 50 3.94 5.70 -5.63
CA ALA A 50 2.50 5.91 -5.79
C ALA A 50 1.88 4.53 -5.93
N ALA A 51 1.47 3.98 -4.78
CA ALA A 51 1.07 2.58 -4.65
C ALA A 51 -0.04 2.52 -5.64
N ASP A 52 0.10 1.70 -6.69
CA ASP A 52 -0.87 1.65 -7.78
C ASP A 52 -2.22 1.85 -7.12
N ALA A 53 -2.86 3.00 -7.40
CA ALA A 53 -4.05 3.44 -6.68
C ALA A 53 -5.16 2.37 -6.66
N ARG A 54 -4.91 1.24 -7.37
CA ARG A 54 -5.79 0.08 -7.51
C ARG A 54 -5.09 -1.22 -7.11
N ASN A 55 -4.12 -1.17 -6.19
CA ASN A 55 -3.49 -2.38 -5.66
C ASN A 55 -4.52 -3.20 -4.88
N GLY A 56 -4.70 -4.47 -5.28
CA GLY A 56 -5.61 -5.44 -4.64
C GLY A 56 -4.90 -6.74 -4.23
N GLU A 57 -3.58 -6.78 -4.28
CA GLU A 57 -2.79 -8.00 -4.09
C GLU A 57 -2.96 -8.57 -2.67
N THR A 58 -2.84 -7.72 -1.65
CA THR A 58 -3.01 -8.14 -0.26
C THR A 58 -4.37 -7.73 0.30
N ASN A 59 -4.79 -8.34 1.41
CA ASN A 59 -6.03 -7.99 2.08
C ASN A 59 -6.00 -6.54 2.59
N GLU A 60 -4.87 -6.15 3.17
CA GLU A 60 -4.66 -4.78 3.68
C GLU A 60 -4.77 -3.75 2.57
N ALA A 61 -4.22 -4.04 1.38
CA ALA A 61 -4.30 -3.15 0.22
C ALA A 61 -5.75 -2.98 -0.26
N ARG A 62 -6.53 -4.08 -0.27
CA ARG A 62 -7.96 -4.04 -0.63
C ARG A 62 -8.78 -3.24 0.36
N VAL A 63 -8.60 -3.48 1.67
CA VAL A 63 -9.27 -2.72 2.73
C VAL A 63 -8.88 -1.24 2.67
N ALA A 64 -7.60 -0.93 2.48
CA ALA A 64 -7.12 0.44 2.35
C ALA A 64 -7.76 1.14 1.14
N TYR A 65 -7.86 0.45 -0.01
CA TYR A 65 -8.53 0.98 -1.20
C TYR A 65 -10.01 1.32 -0.92
N ILE A 66 -10.76 0.39 -0.31
CA ILE A 66 -12.18 0.59 0.05
C ILE A 66 -12.32 1.77 1.02
N THR A 67 -11.40 1.87 2.01
CA THR A 67 -11.40 2.96 2.99
C THR A 67 -11.11 4.32 2.36
N GLN A 68 -10.22 4.37 1.37
CA GLN A 68 -9.96 5.60 0.59
C GLN A 68 -11.19 6.11 -0.15
N GLN A 69 -12.13 5.21 -0.49
CA GLN A 69 -13.40 5.59 -1.10
C GLN A 69 -14.46 6.04 -0.07
N GLY A 70 -14.11 6.11 1.22
CA GLY A 70 -14.98 6.57 2.31
C GLY A 70 -15.83 5.47 2.96
N TRP A 71 -15.57 4.19 2.64
CA TRP A 71 -16.26 3.07 3.26
C TRP A 71 -15.42 2.46 4.38
N GLN A 72 -16.04 2.19 5.52
CA GLN A 72 -15.44 1.37 6.57
C GLN A 72 -15.95 -0.05 6.43
N VAL A 73 -15.06 -1.02 6.45
CA VAL A 73 -15.40 -2.43 6.26
C VAL A 73 -14.75 -3.30 7.33
N ASN A 74 -15.31 -4.49 7.53
CA ASN A 74 -14.64 -5.51 8.32
C ASN A 74 -13.27 -5.84 7.71
N ALA A 75 -12.30 -6.14 8.58
CA ALA A 75 -10.92 -6.40 8.15
C ALA A 75 -10.79 -7.62 7.23
N GLU A 76 -11.68 -8.61 7.39
CA GLU A 76 -11.68 -9.84 6.59
C GLU A 76 -12.87 -9.87 5.64
N PRO A 77 -12.70 -10.39 4.40
CA PRO A 77 -13.80 -10.56 3.48
C PRO A 77 -14.75 -11.65 3.97
N VAL A 78 -16.05 -11.39 3.93
CA VAL A 78 -17.09 -12.37 4.24
C VAL A 78 -17.25 -13.43 3.13
N GLN A 79 -16.78 -13.10 1.92
CA GLN A 79 -16.77 -14.03 0.78
C GLN A 79 -15.58 -13.77 -0.13
N THR A 80 -14.96 -14.84 -0.60
CA THR A 80 -13.94 -14.83 -1.66
C THR A 80 -14.31 -15.87 -2.71
N GLN A 81 -14.40 -15.48 -3.97
CA GLN A 81 -14.82 -16.35 -5.06
C GLN A 81 -14.10 -16.04 -6.36
N SER A 82 -13.64 -17.06 -7.08
CA SER A 82 -13.20 -16.90 -8.46
C SER A 82 -14.41 -16.74 -9.38
N VAL A 83 -14.42 -15.70 -10.20
CA VAL A 83 -15.50 -15.39 -11.14
C VAL A 83 -14.93 -15.12 -12.52
N LYS A 84 -15.65 -15.56 -13.56
CA LYS A 84 -15.29 -15.24 -14.94
C LYS A 84 -15.99 -13.95 -15.36
N ILE A 85 -15.25 -12.98 -15.87
CA ILE A 85 -15.81 -11.76 -16.42
C ILE A 85 -16.54 -12.13 -17.71
N PRO A 86 -17.82 -11.71 -17.88
CA PRO A 86 -18.62 -12.09 -19.05
C PRO A 86 -17.98 -11.66 -20.37
N THR A 87 -18.16 -12.50 -21.40
CA THR A 87 -17.76 -12.20 -22.78
C THR A 87 -18.93 -11.70 -23.62
N ALA A 88 -20.17 -11.94 -23.17
CA ALA A 88 -21.38 -11.56 -23.90
C ALA A 88 -21.93 -10.22 -23.37
N ASP A 89 -22.36 -9.37 -24.27
CA ASP A 89 -23.09 -8.13 -23.97
C ASP A 89 -24.54 -8.44 -23.62
N THR A 90 -24.75 -8.94 -22.42
CA THR A 90 -26.11 -9.03 -21.85
C THR A 90 -26.51 -7.67 -21.29
N GLU A 91 -27.82 -7.39 -21.28
CA GLU A 91 -28.33 -6.14 -20.71
C GLU A 91 -27.88 -5.93 -19.27
N VAL A 92 -27.85 -7.01 -18.48
CA VAL A 92 -27.39 -6.97 -17.08
C VAL A 92 -25.90 -6.60 -17.00
N PHE A 93 -25.05 -7.21 -17.81
CA PHE A 93 -23.63 -6.90 -17.82
C PHE A 93 -23.37 -5.49 -18.33
N THR A 94 -24.09 -5.06 -19.37
CA THR A 94 -23.96 -3.70 -19.93
C THR A 94 -24.30 -2.63 -18.90
N ARG A 95 -25.41 -2.80 -18.15
CA ARG A 95 -25.78 -1.89 -17.03
C ARG A 95 -24.73 -1.90 -15.92
N TYR A 96 -24.28 -3.09 -15.53
CA TYR A 96 -23.25 -3.20 -14.50
C TYR A 96 -21.94 -2.57 -14.93
N ASN A 97 -21.51 -2.79 -16.19
CA ASN A 97 -20.29 -2.18 -16.70
C ASN A 97 -20.43 -0.65 -16.89
N ALA A 98 -21.63 -0.13 -17.12
CA ALA A 98 -21.86 1.32 -17.12
C ALA A 98 -21.59 1.93 -15.74
N LEU A 99 -22.01 1.24 -14.66
CA LEU A 99 -21.66 1.61 -13.29
C LEU A 99 -20.14 1.55 -13.07
N GLN A 100 -19.46 0.53 -13.60
CA GLN A 100 -18.01 0.44 -13.49
C GLN A 100 -17.31 1.58 -14.24
N LYS A 101 -17.79 1.92 -15.44
CA LYS A 101 -17.23 3.02 -16.24
C LYS A 101 -17.38 4.38 -15.57
N SER A 102 -18.48 4.62 -14.85
CA SER A 102 -18.65 5.86 -14.10
C SER A 102 -17.61 6.05 -12.98
N GLN A 103 -16.97 4.97 -12.57
CA GLN A 103 -15.90 4.94 -11.56
C GLN A 103 -14.49 4.86 -12.19
N GLY A 104 -14.38 4.92 -13.52
CA GLY A 104 -13.11 4.78 -14.23
C GLY A 104 -12.61 3.35 -14.39
N PHE A 105 -13.47 2.33 -14.21
CA PHE A 105 -13.21 0.95 -14.56
C PHE A 105 -13.88 0.60 -15.90
N ASP A 106 -13.41 -0.47 -16.54
CA ASP A 106 -14.08 -1.04 -17.73
C ASP A 106 -13.85 -2.55 -17.77
N LEU A 107 -14.84 -3.31 -17.35
CA LEU A 107 -14.75 -4.76 -17.27
C LEU A 107 -14.69 -5.43 -18.66
N THR A 108 -15.11 -4.75 -19.73
CA THR A 108 -15.03 -5.31 -21.08
C THR A 108 -13.58 -5.57 -21.52
N GLN A 109 -12.61 -4.79 -20.98
CA GLN A 109 -11.18 -4.99 -21.23
C GLN A 109 -10.66 -6.34 -20.70
N TYR A 110 -11.40 -6.95 -19.78
CA TYR A 110 -11.04 -8.20 -19.12
C TYR A 110 -12.01 -9.34 -19.46
N ALA A 111 -12.82 -9.17 -20.50
CA ALA A 111 -13.81 -10.16 -20.93
C ALA A 111 -13.20 -11.56 -21.10
N GLY A 112 -13.85 -12.57 -20.50
CA GLY A 112 -13.39 -13.97 -20.53
C GLY A 112 -12.29 -14.31 -19.52
N ARG A 113 -11.67 -13.33 -18.86
CA ARG A 113 -10.64 -13.59 -17.84
C ARG A 113 -11.25 -13.95 -16.49
N GLN A 114 -10.48 -14.66 -15.69
CA GLN A 114 -10.83 -14.99 -14.31
C GLN A 114 -10.35 -13.89 -13.37
N ALA A 115 -11.27 -13.32 -12.61
CA ALA A 115 -10.97 -12.40 -11.51
C ALA A 115 -11.34 -13.04 -10.17
N THR A 116 -10.73 -12.61 -9.10
CA THR A 116 -11.18 -12.95 -7.75
C THR A 116 -12.10 -11.84 -7.23
N ARG A 117 -13.32 -12.22 -6.85
CA ARG A 117 -14.28 -11.35 -6.19
C ARG A 117 -14.12 -11.47 -4.69
N TYR A 118 -13.87 -10.33 -4.02
CA TYR A 118 -13.87 -10.20 -2.57
C TYR A 118 -15.06 -9.37 -2.14
N VAL A 119 -15.76 -9.82 -1.10
CA VAL A 119 -16.94 -9.14 -0.54
C VAL A 119 -16.65 -8.83 0.92
N TYR A 120 -16.80 -7.57 1.30
CA TYR A 120 -16.59 -7.08 2.67
C TYR A 120 -17.88 -6.49 3.20
N GLU A 121 -18.18 -6.73 4.46
CA GLU A 121 -19.31 -6.08 5.13
C GLU A 121 -18.95 -4.63 5.44
N VAL A 122 -19.86 -3.71 5.07
CA VAL A 122 -19.72 -2.26 5.32
C VAL A 122 -20.24 -1.94 6.72
N LEU A 123 -19.47 -1.18 7.49
CA LEU A 123 -19.76 -0.84 8.88
C LEU A 123 -20.35 0.55 9.07
N ASN A 124 -20.25 1.44 8.06
CA ASN A 124 -20.68 2.84 8.13
C ASN A 124 -21.83 3.15 7.16
N ALA A 125 -22.74 2.20 6.96
CA ALA A 125 -23.97 2.36 6.20
C ALA A 125 -25.17 2.57 7.16
N GLU A 126 -25.22 3.72 7.82
CA GLU A 126 -26.15 3.97 8.93
C GLU A 126 -27.64 4.05 8.53
N GLU A 127 -27.93 4.25 7.24
CA GLU A 127 -29.31 4.42 6.74
C GLU A 127 -29.92 3.12 6.17
N SER A 128 -29.19 2.01 6.20
CA SER A 128 -29.66 0.75 5.65
C SER A 128 -30.41 -0.08 6.70
N GLU A 129 -31.56 -0.65 6.31
CA GLU A 129 -32.31 -1.62 7.11
C GLU A 129 -31.75 -3.07 6.99
N GLY A 130 -30.73 -3.28 6.16
CA GLY A 130 -30.09 -4.57 5.90
C GLY A 130 -28.58 -4.48 5.84
N PRO A 131 -27.90 -5.62 5.74
CA PRO A 131 -26.47 -5.66 5.54
C PRO A 131 -26.07 -4.97 4.23
N VAL A 132 -24.99 -4.18 4.28
CA VAL A 132 -24.40 -3.53 3.11
C VAL A 132 -23.02 -4.14 2.85
N TYR A 133 -22.73 -4.43 1.59
CA TYR A 133 -21.49 -5.08 1.19
C TYR A 133 -20.74 -4.26 0.15
N ALA A 134 -19.45 -4.12 0.35
CA ALA A 134 -18.51 -3.65 -0.65
C ALA A 134 -17.91 -4.85 -1.38
N THR A 135 -18.05 -4.88 -2.70
CA THR A 135 -17.48 -5.89 -3.58
C THR A 135 -16.33 -5.30 -4.37
N ILE A 136 -15.21 -6.01 -4.49
CA ILE A 136 -14.13 -5.68 -5.41
C ILE A 136 -13.74 -6.89 -6.24
N PHE A 137 -13.35 -6.62 -7.50
CA PHE A 137 -12.79 -7.62 -8.41
C PHE A 137 -11.30 -7.36 -8.57
N VAL A 138 -10.52 -8.40 -8.31
CA VAL A 138 -9.06 -8.35 -8.43
C VAL A 138 -8.62 -9.30 -9.55
N LEU A 139 -7.79 -8.80 -10.44
CA LEU A 139 -7.20 -9.54 -11.53
C LEU A 139 -5.71 -9.17 -11.62
N ASP A 140 -4.83 -10.17 -11.57
CA ASP A 140 -3.37 -10.00 -11.55
C ASP A 140 -2.90 -8.98 -10.49
N GLY A 141 -3.45 -9.07 -9.29
CA GLY A 141 -3.10 -8.18 -8.17
C GLY A 141 -3.71 -6.78 -8.25
N ARG A 142 -4.48 -6.45 -9.29
CA ARG A 142 -5.08 -5.11 -9.48
C ARG A 142 -6.59 -5.13 -9.31
N ILE A 143 -7.13 -4.11 -8.68
CA ILE A 143 -8.58 -3.88 -8.60
C ILE A 143 -9.05 -3.38 -9.97
N VAL A 144 -9.93 -4.16 -10.60
CA VAL A 144 -10.46 -3.90 -11.95
C VAL A 144 -11.93 -3.50 -11.96
N GLY A 145 -12.58 -3.49 -10.79
CA GLY A 145 -13.96 -3.08 -10.63
C GLY A 145 -14.43 -3.26 -9.19
N GLY A 146 -15.59 -2.70 -8.88
CA GLY A 146 -16.21 -2.84 -7.57
C GLY A 146 -17.54 -2.10 -7.47
N ASP A 147 -18.28 -2.43 -6.43
CA ASP A 147 -19.56 -1.82 -6.11
C ASP A 147 -19.84 -1.87 -4.61
N VAL A 148 -20.84 -1.11 -4.17
CA VAL A 148 -21.44 -1.25 -2.85
C VAL A 148 -22.91 -1.57 -3.03
N THR A 149 -23.35 -2.67 -2.43
CA THR A 149 -24.73 -3.17 -2.53
C THR A 149 -25.39 -3.19 -1.15
N ASP A 150 -26.49 -2.48 -1.02
CA ASP A 150 -27.41 -2.59 0.10
C ASP A 150 -28.37 -3.75 -0.17
N THR A 151 -28.45 -4.71 0.75
CA THR A 151 -29.30 -5.91 0.61
C THR A 151 -30.68 -5.77 1.22
N ALA A 152 -31.04 -4.59 1.75
CA ALA A 152 -32.40 -4.31 2.21
C ALA A 152 -33.40 -4.45 1.06
N PRO A 153 -34.71 -4.69 1.31
CA PRO A 153 -35.74 -4.85 0.26
C PRO A 153 -35.82 -3.69 -0.74
N ALA A 154 -35.52 -2.46 -0.30
CA ALA A 154 -35.45 -1.26 -1.15
C ALA A 154 -33.99 -0.83 -1.43
N GLY A 155 -33.03 -1.69 -1.08
CA GLY A 155 -31.61 -1.41 -1.20
C GLY A 155 -31.17 -1.25 -2.66
N LYS A 156 -30.06 -0.55 -2.84
CA LYS A 156 -29.54 -0.20 -4.16
C LYS A 156 -28.08 -0.63 -4.29
N MET A 157 -27.68 -0.88 -5.51
CA MET A 157 -26.29 -1.00 -5.88
C MET A 157 -25.77 0.37 -6.36
N GLN A 158 -24.60 0.74 -5.89
CA GLN A 158 -23.92 1.99 -6.27
C GLN A 158 -22.44 1.75 -6.52
N GLY A 159 -21.77 2.75 -7.06
CA GLY A 159 -20.31 2.68 -7.22
C GLY A 159 -19.59 2.60 -5.89
N LEU A 160 -18.43 1.95 -5.89
CA LEU A 160 -17.51 1.92 -4.76
C LEU A 160 -16.89 3.31 -4.54
N VAL A 161 -16.56 4.00 -5.63
CA VAL A 161 -16.03 5.38 -5.61
C VAL A 161 -17.18 6.35 -5.32
N ARG A 162 -17.03 7.11 -4.23
CA ARG A 162 -17.99 8.17 -3.83
C ARG A 162 -17.65 9.49 -4.51
#